data_7e4e1a01bfa7af66ec9661b0dcd40a5b
#
_entry.id   7e4e1a01bfa7af66ec9661b0dcd40a5b
#
_cell.length_a   1.000
_cell.length_b   1.000
_cell.length_c   1.000
_cell.angle_alpha   90.00
_cell.angle_beta   90.00
_cell.angle_gamma   90.00
#
_symmetry.space_group_name_H-M   'P 1'
#
loop_
_entity.id
_entity.type
_entity.pdbx_description
1 polymer ?
#
loop_
_entity_poly.entity_id
_entity_poly.type
_entity_poly.pdbx_seq_one_letter_code
_entity_poly.pdbx_strand_id
1 'polypeptide(L)'
;MVVDENNEIGGSDIEILKAIFEKLPQYELDIIKADDPLTGLTGGLYDLAVNNYAWRDERGELYYYSLPYKTGYDVYIQRKDDEPLTGLQDIADRGYKIEVGAGSNKALALEKWNEENPDHQINIIYSESDFQIKFQNIADGKTDVAIDDGPILDTLIGQFGLEDELVGNTIDADTQEFISPHNSTYFLFAKDEKGAALREDVDKALIEIKNDGTLAEILTKYFGKDTSPADDDLKATPN
;
A
#
# COMPACT_ATOMS: atom_id res chain seq x y z
N MET A 1 2.45 -10.27 3.21
CA MET A 1 2.48 -11.75 3.37
C MET A 1 3.88 -12.15 3.78
N VAL A 2 4.03 -12.94 4.85
CA VAL A 2 5.30 -13.42 5.40
C VAL A 2 5.23 -14.95 5.46
N VAL A 3 6.34 -15.62 5.17
CA VAL A 3 6.47 -17.08 5.38
C VAL A 3 7.43 -17.27 6.54
N ASP A 4 6.98 -17.94 7.58
CA ASP A 4 7.80 -18.20 8.77
C ASP A 4 8.80 -19.35 8.58
N GLU A 5 9.60 -19.63 9.63
CA GLU A 5 10.61 -20.71 9.63
C GLU A 5 9.99 -22.10 9.48
N ASN A 6 8.69 -22.26 9.75
CA ASN A 6 7.93 -23.50 9.60
C ASN A 6 7.23 -23.60 8.24
N ASN A 7 7.47 -22.65 7.34
CA ASN A 7 6.83 -22.53 6.04
C ASN A 7 5.32 -22.19 6.14
N GLU A 8 4.87 -21.64 7.27
CA GLU A 8 3.50 -21.17 7.43
C GLU A 8 3.35 -19.77 6.82
N ILE A 9 2.27 -19.57 6.06
CA ILE A 9 1.93 -18.31 5.42
C ILE A 9 1.18 -17.45 6.42
N GLY A 10 1.71 -16.26 6.71
CA GLY A 10 1.16 -15.32 7.68
C GLY A 10 1.21 -13.87 7.21
N GLY A 11 0.91 -12.96 8.15
CA GLY A 11 0.88 -11.52 7.94
C GLY A 11 -0.55 -10.97 7.95
N SER A 12 -0.68 -9.63 7.92
CA SER A 12 -1.96 -8.93 8.03
C SER A 12 -3.01 -9.43 7.04
N ASP A 13 -2.64 -9.57 5.76
CA ASP A 13 -3.58 -9.96 4.70
C ASP A 13 -4.16 -11.37 4.94
N ILE A 14 -3.33 -12.27 5.48
CA ILE A 14 -3.74 -13.65 5.82
C ILE A 14 -4.62 -13.68 7.05
N GLU A 15 -4.33 -12.88 8.08
CA GLU A 15 -5.20 -12.80 9.27
C GLU A 15 -6.56 -12.18 8.92
N ILE A 16 -6.58 -11.16 8.10
CA ILE A 16 -7.83 -10.56 7.60
C ILE A 16 -8.64 -11.60 6.81
N LEU A 17 -7.99 -12.33 5.88
CA LEU A 17 -8.65 -13.38 5.11
C LEU A 17 -9.24 -14.47 6.02
N LYS A 18 -8.50 -14.95 7.02
CA LYS A 18 -8.99 -15.92 8.00
C LYS A 18 -10.20 -15.40 8.77
N ALA A 19 -10.15 -14.14 9.27
CA ALA A 19 -11.26 -13.52 9.97
C ALA A 19 -12.54 -13.40 9.10
N ILE A 20 -12.38 -13.09 7.80
CA ILE A 20 -13.47 -13.08 6.83
C ILE A 20 -14.07 -14.49 6.69
N PHE A 21 -13.25 -15.51 6.48
CA PHE A 21 -13.74 -16.87 6.25
C PHE A 21 -14.29 -17.54 7.52
N GLU A 22 -13.97 -17.08 8.72
CA GLU A 22 -14.67 -17.47 9.96
C GLU A 22 -16.15 -17.06 9.95
N LYS A 23 -16.51 -15.99 9.24
CA LYS A 23 -17.92 -15.56 9.02
C LYS A 23 -18.61 -16.34 7.88
N LEU A 24 -17.88 -17.13 7.11
CA LEU A 24 -18.34 -17.79 5.89
C LEU A 24 -18.24 -19.34 5.99
N PRO A 25 -18.98 -19.99 6.92
CA PRO A 25 -18.84 -21.43 7.21
C PRO A 25 -19.25 -22.35 6.03
N GLN A 26 -19.85 -21.79 4.97
CA GLN A 26 -20.18 -22.51 3.74
C GLN A 26 -18.97 -22.73 2.83
N TYR A 27 -17.83 -22.08 3.08
CA TYR A 27 -16.59 -22.22 2.32
C TYR A 27 -15.49 -22.86 3.19
N GLU A 28 -14.65 -23.65 2.56
CA GLU A 28 -13.39 -24.14 3.13
C GLU A 28 -12.25 -23.23 2.67
N LEU A 29 -11.43 -22.73 3.60
CA LEU A 29 -10.29 -21.86 3.29
C LEU A 29 -9.01 -22.69 3.24
N ASP A 30 -8.44 -22.83 2.04
CA ASP A 30 -7.10 -23.39 1.83
C ASP A 30 -6.17 -22.27 1.30
N ILE A 31 -5.08 -22.00 2.01
CA ILE A 31 -4.15 -20.92 1.70
C ILE A 31 -2.85 -21.51 1.18
N ILE A 32 -2.54 -21.21 -0.06
CA ILE A 32 -1.33 -21.71 -0.71
C ILE A 32 -0.46 -20.54 -1.23
N LYS A 33 0.86 -20.77 -1.22
CA LYS A 33 1.80 -19.85 -1.87
C LYS A 33 1.85 -20.16 -3.36
N ALA A 34 1.62 -19.14 -4.18
CA ALA A 34 1.69 -19.24 -5.64
C ALA A 34 2.74 -18.27 -6.20
N ASP A 35 3.51 -18.72 -7.20
CA ASP A 35 4.47 -17.86 -7.88
C ASP A 35 3.77 -16.85 -8.81
N ASP A 36 2.68 -17.27 -9.44
CA ASP A 36 1.82 -16.42 -10.28
C ASP A 36 0.34 -16.61 -9.92
N PRO A 37 -0.14 -15.90 -8.88
CA PRO A 37 -1.52 -16.03 -8.43
C PRO A 37 -2.55 -15.62 -9.48
N LEU A 38 -2.25 -14.63 -10.31
CA LEU A 38 -3.21 -14.10 -11.28
C LEU A 38 -3.43 -15.03 -12.46
N THR A 39 -2.38 -15.65 -12.97
CA THR A 39 -2.51 -16.71 -13.98
C THR A 39 -3.29 -17.91 -13.44
N GLY A 40 -3.05 -18.30 -12.19
CA GLY A 40 -3.80 -19.37 -11.54
C GLY A 40 -5.27 -19.04 -11.34
N LEU A 41 -5.58 -17.78 -10.98
CA LEU A 41 -6.94 -17.28 -10.84
C LEU A 41 -7.69 -17.30 -12.19
N THR A 42 -7.05 -16.81 -13.27
CA THR A 42 -7.60 -16.87 -14.63
C THR A 42 -7.81 -18.30 -15.11
N GLY A 43 -6.90 -19.21 -14.75
CA GLY A 43 -6.98 -20.64 -15.13
C GLY A 43 -7.96 -21.46 -14.28
N GLY A 44 -8.61 -20.87 -13.28
CA GLY A 44 -9.54 -21.55 -12.38
C GLY A 44 -8.85 -22.50 -11.38
N LEU A 45 -7.55 -22.32 -11.15
CA LEU A 45 -6.80 -23.08 -10.15
C LEU A 45 -7.02 -22.51 -8.74
N TYR A 46 -7.28 -21.22 -8.63
CA TYR A 46 -7.57 -20.49 -7.41
C TYR A 46 -8.90 -19.75 -7.54
N ASP A 47 -9.59 -19.54 -6.43
CA ASP A 47 -10.87 -18.83 -6.38
C ASP A 47 -10.70 -17.37 -5.97
N LEU A 48 -9.60 -17.07 -5.22
CA LEU A 48 -9.26 -15.76 -4.70
C LEU A 48 -7.73 -15.57 -4.72
N ALA A 49 -7.29 -14.38 -5.08
CA ALA A 49 -5.89 -13.98 -4.99
C ALA A 49 -5.71 -12.84 -3.98
N VAL A 50 -4.68 -12.97 -3.13
CA VAL A 50 -4.30 -12.00 -2.10
C VAL A 50 -2.82 -11.67 -2.21
N ASN A 51 -2.49 -10.41 -2.44
CA ASN A 51 -1.10 -9.93 -2.50
C ASN A 51 -1.04 -8.40 -2.63
N ASN A 52 -1.51 -7.66 -1.64
CA ASN A 52 -1.41 -6.18 -1.64
C ASN A 52 -1.77 -5.53 -3.00
N TYR A 53 -2.83 -6.04 -3.65
CA TYR A 53 -3.24 -5.55 -4.97
C TYR A 53 -3.91 -4.17 -4.85
N ALA A 54 -3.29 -3.15 -5.44
CA ALA A 54 -3.91 -1.85 -5.68
C ALA A 54 -4.81 -1.92 -6.92
N TRP A 55 -5.73 -0.96 -7.04
CA TRP A 55 -6.55 -0.79 -8.23
C TRP A 55 -5.71 -0.49 -9.47
N ARG A 56 -6.09 -1.10 -10.58
CA ARG A 56 -5.61 -0.78 -11.93
C ARG A 56 -6.73 -1.05 -12.92
N ASP A 57 -6.97 -0.14 -13.85
CA ASP A 57 -8.04 -0.25 -14.85
C ASP A 57 -7.92 -1.53 -15.68
N GLU A 58 -6.73 -1.84 -16.19
CA GLU A 58 -6.51 -3.04 -17.01
C GLU A 58 -6.77 -4.33 -16.23
N ARG A 59 -6.51 -4.31 -14.92
CA ARG A 59 -6.78 -5.46 -14.04
C ARG A 59 -8.27 -5.57 -13.73
N GLY A 60 -9.00 -4.45 -13.65
CA GLY A 60 -10.45 -4.40 -13.50
C GLY A 60 -11.22 -4.98 -14.70
N GLU A 61 -10.59 -4.98 -15.89
CA GLU A 61 -11.16 -5.66 -17.06
C GLU A 61 -11.12 -7.20 -16.94
N LEU A 62 -10.14 -7.74 -16.20
CA LEU A 62 -9.86 -9.17 -16.13
C LEU A 62 -10.39 -9.84 -14.85
N TYR A 63 -10.50 -9.10 -13.74
CA TYR A 63 -10.85 -9.62 -12.42
C TYR A 63 -11.91 -8.76 -11.74
N TYR A 64 -12.67 -9.36 -10.82
CA TYR A 64 -13.45 -8.61 -9.86
C TYR A 64 -12.55 -8.22 -8.66
N TYR A 65 -12.70 -7.01 -8.20
CA TYR A 65 -12.11 -6.52 -6.96
C TYR A 65 -13.10 -6.66 -5.81
N SER A 66 -12.62 -6.99 -4.60
CA SER A 66 -13.40 -6.83 -3.38
C SER A 66 -13.65 -5.35 -3.07
N LEU A 67 -14.41 -5.07 -2.03
CA LEU A 67 -14.23 -3.83 -1.27
C LEU A 67 -12.80 -3.72 -0.76
N PRO A 68 -12.27 -2.51 -0.54
CA PRO A 68 -10.94 -2.35 0.03
C PRO A 68 -10.89 -2.90 1.45
N TYR A 69 -9.84 -3.64 1.80
CA TYR A 69 -9.68 -4.18 3.16
C TYR A 69 -8.59 -3.47 3.97
N LYS A 70 -7.79 -2.66 3.31
CA LYS A 70 -6.71 -1.88 3.91
C LYS A 70 -6.43 -0.64 3.07
N THR A 71 -6.16 0.48 3.71
CA THR A 71 -5.72 1.71 3.05
C THR A 71 -4.26 1.97 3.41
N GLY A 72 -3.41 2.13 2.41
CA GLY A 72 -2.04 2.57 2.58
C GLY A 72 -1.98 4.09 2.83
N TYR A 73 -0.84 4.55 3.27
CA TYR A 73 -0.51 5.98 3.32
C TYR A 73 0.97 6.13 3.05
N ASP A 74 1.32 7.20 2.37
CA ASP A 74 2.71 7.56 2.16
C ASP A 74 3.19 8.53 3.26
N VAL A 75 4.50 8.57 3.43
CA VAL A 75 5.18 9.49 4.35
C VAL A 75 6.33 10.17 3.64
N TYR A 76 6.64 11.39 4.06
CA TYR A 76 7.93 12.02 3.77
C TYR A 76 8.98 11.45 4.70
N ILE A 77 10.03 10.87 4.13
CA ILE A 77 11.22 10.44 4.85
C ILE A 77 12.23 11.56 4.71
N GLN A 78 12.62 12.16 5.82
CA GLN A 78 13.55 13.28 5.88
C GLN A 78 14.48 13.18 7.09
N ARG A 79 15.51 14.00 7.15
CA ARG A 79 16.34 14.11 8.36
C ARG A 79 15.51 14.64 9.52
N LYS A 80 15.77 14.13 10.71
CA LYS A 80 15.02 14.45 11.94
C LYS A 80 15.15 15.92 12.35
N ASP A 81 16.29 16.53 12.01
CA ASP A 81 16.60 17.93 12.36
C ASP A 81 16.00 18.93 11.34
N ASP A 82 15.49 18.45 10.21
CA ASP A 82 14.83 19.29 9.22
C ASP A 82 13.39 19.61 9.66
N GLU A 83 12.94 20.84 9.38
CA GLU A 83 11.54 21.21 9.59
C GLU A 83 10.62 20.28 8.78
N PRO A 84 9.51 19.78 9.38
CA PRO A 84 8.57 18.90 8.68
C PRO A 84 8.07 19.49 7.37
N LEU A 85 7.98 18.64 6.35
CA LEU A 85 7.42 19.02 5.05
C LEU A 85 5.90 19.17 5.14
N THR A 86 5.36 20.14 4.41
CA THR A 86 3.95 20.48 4.40
C THR A 86 3.25 20.16 3.07
N GLY A 87 4.00 19.74 2.04
CA GLY A 87 3.48 19.39 0.71
C GLY A 87 4.56 19.39 -0.38
N LEU A 88 4.18 19.05 -1.59
CA LEU A 88 5.08 19.04 -2.74
C LEU A 88 5.64 20.43 -3.06
N GLN A 89 4.84 21.48 -2.87
CA GLN A 89 5.28 22.87 -3.04
C GLN A 89 6.45 23.20 -2.11
N ASP A 90 6.41 22.74 -0.87
CA ASP A 90 7.47 22.98 0.12
C ASP A 90 8.78 22.28 -0.26
N ILE A 91 8.71 21.07 -0.84
CA ILE A 91 9.86 20.35 -1.40
C ILE A 91 10.51 21.20 -2.52
N ALA A 92 9.69 21.73 -3.43
CA ALA A 92 10.15 22.56 -4.54
C ALA A 92 10.78 23.86 -4.05
N ASP A 93 10.11 24.59 -3.14
CA ASP A 93 10.55 25.89 -2.61
C ASP A 93 11.85 25.79 -1.79
N ARG A 94 12.07 24.68 -1.09
CA ARG A 94 13.35 24.40 -0.42
C ARG A 94 14.44 23.93 -1.40
N GLY A 95 14.10 23.63 -2.64
CA GLY A 95 15.03 23.09 -3.64
C GLY A 95 15.52 21.68 -3.29
N TYR A 96 14.73 20.92 -2.52
CA TYR A 96 15.09 19.60 -2.06
C TYR A 96 15.15 18.59 -3.22
N LYS A 97 16.09 17.64 -3.09
CA LYS A 97 16.25 16.51 -3.99
C LYS A 97 15.46 15.32 -3.48
N ILE A 98 14.56 14.81 -4.30
CA ILE A 98 13.80 13.59 -3.99
C ILE A 98 14.31 12.40 -4.81
N GLU A 99 14.63 11.29 -4.14
CA GLU A 99 15.11 10.07 -4.79
C GLU A 99 13.96 9.08 -4.99
N VAL A 100 13.73 8.69 -6.26
CA VAL A 100 12.66 7.75 -6.66
C VAL A 100 13.16 6.72 -7.66
N GLY A 101 12.49 5.57 -7.72
CA GLY A 101 12.73 4.57 -8.77
C GLY A 101 12.26 5.07 -10.13
N ALA A 102 13.10 4.94 -11.17
CA ALA A 102 12.72 5.32 -12.52
C ALA A 102 11.45 4.58 -12.98
N GLY A 103 10.48 5.30 -13.56
CA GLY A 103 9.22 4.74 -14.05
C GLY A 103 8.27 4.23 -12.94
N SER A 104 8.56 4.47 -11.67
CA SER A 104 7.62 4.20 -10.60
C SER A 104 6.41 5.14 -10.65
N ASN A 105 5.29 4.74 -10.06
CA ASN A 105 4.11 5.61 -9.97
C ASN A 105 4.44 6.95 -9.28
N LYS A 106 5.32 6.93 -8.27
CA LYS A 106 5.78 8.14 -7.57
C LYS A 106 6.60 9.04 -8.49
N ALA A 107 7.51 8.46 -9.29
CA ALA A 107 8.27 9.23 -10.28
C ALA A 107 7.35 9.91 -11.30
N LEU A 108 6.39 9.16 -11.86
CA LEU A 108 5.42 9.70 -12.83
C LEU A 108 4.56 10.83 -12.23
N ALA A 109 4.15 10.69 -10.97
CA ALA A 109 3.40 11.74 -10.28
C ALA A 109 4.24 13.00 -10.06
N LEU A 110 5.51 12.87 -9.66
CA LEU A 110 6.41 14.02 -9.51
C LEU A 110 6.77 14.68 -10.84
N GLU A 111 6.92 13.91 -11.91
CA GLU A 111 7.09 14.43 -13.27
C GLU A 111 5.86 15.27 -13.68
N LYS A 112 4.66 14.72 -13.44
CA LYS A 112 3.41 15.44 -13.68
C LYS A 112 3.32 16.73 -12.86
N TRP A 113 3.73 16.69 -11.57
CA TRP A 113 3.81 17.89 -10.74
C TRP A 113 4.69 18.96 -11.41
N ASN A 114 5.88 18.57 -11.87
CA ASN A 114 6.82 19.49 -12.53
C ASN A 114 6.28 20.07 -13.84
N GLU A 115 5.52 19.29 -14.62
CA GLU A 115 4.83 19.78 -15.82
C GLU A 115 3.75 20.82 -15.49
N GLU A 116 2.98 20.59 -14.42
CA GLU A 116 1.91 21.47 -13.99
C GLU A 116 2.42 22.71 -13.22
N ASN A 117 3.64 22.66 -12.66
CA ASN A 117 4.24 23.72 -11.85
C ASN A 117 5.64 24.14 -12.37
N PRO A 118 5.75 24.73 -13.57
CA PRO A 118 7.05 24.99 -14.20
C PRO A 118 7.96 25.97 -13.45
N ASP A 119 7.38 26.84 -12.61
CA ASP A 119 8.11 27.82 -11.78
C ASP A 119 8.53 27.26 -10.41
N HIS A 120 8.05 26.07 -10.03
CA HIS A 120 8.26 25.41 -8.75
C HIS A 120 8.59 23.92 -8.93
N GLN A 121 9.63 23.62 -9.69
CA GLN A 121 9.99 22.26 -10.02
C GLN A 121 10.71 21.56 -8.87
N ILE A 122 10.35 20.31 -8.64
CA ILE A 122 11.03 19.40 -7.70
C ILE A 122 12.25 18.80 -8.40
N ASN A 123 13.37 18.73 -7.68
CA ASN A 123 14.59 18.08 -8.16
C ASN A 123 14.50 16.56 -8.00
N ILE A 124 14.10 15.86 -9.06
CA ILE A 124 13.93 14.41 -9.07
C ILE A 124 15.26 13.73 -9.36
N ILE A 125 15.70 12.83 -8.48
CA ILE A 125 16.86 11.97 -8.66
C ILE A 125 16.37 10.54 -8.94
N TYR A 126 16.60 10.04 -10.13
CA TYR A 126 16.23 8.68 -10.52
C TYR A 126 17.29 7.69 -10.08
N SER A 127 16.89 6.62 -9.43
CA SER A 127 17.79 5.63 -8.86
C SER A 127 17.14 4.25 -8.84
N GLU A 128 17.96 3.23 -9.04
CA GLU A 128 17.60 1.82 -8.81
C GLU A 128 18.09 1.32 -7.44
N SER A 129 18.46 2.24 -6.54
CA SER A 129 18.94 1.92 -5.21
C SER A 129 17.84 1.24 -4.37
N ASP A 130 18.23 0.30 -3.54
CA ASP A 130 17.35 -0.25 -2.51
C ASP A 130 17.05 0.79 -1.40
N PHE A 131 16.14 0.44 -0.50
CA PHE A 131 15.71 1.34 0.57
C PHE A 131 16.87 1.72 1.50
N GLN A 132 17.79 0.81 1.81
CA GLN A 132 18.91 1.09 2.70
C GLN A 132 19.81 2.18 2.12
N ILE A 133 20.14 2.09 0.84
CA ILE A 133 20.97 3.08 0.15
C ILE A 133 20.24 4.42 0.06
N LYS A 134 18.95 4.43 -0.28
CA LYS A 134 18.15 5.67 -0.33
C LYS A 134 18.10 6.38 1.02
N PHE A 135 17.84 5.65 2.10
CA PHE A 135 17.77 6.23 3.44
C PHE A 135 19.15 6.73 3.89
N GLN A 136 20.23 5.99 3.60
CA GLN A 136 21.56 6.45 3.87
C GLN A 136 21.92 7.72 3.07
N ASN A 137 21.44 7.84 1.83
CA ASN A 137 21.64 9.05 1.02
C ASN A 137 20.97 10.28 1.66
N ILE A 138 19.79 10.12 2.28
CA ILE A 138 19.12 11.20 3.00
C ILE A 138 19.90 11.57 4.28
N ALA A 139 20.30 10.57 5.07
CA ALA A 139 21.09 10.78 6.28
C ALA A 139 22.43 11.50 5.97
N ASP A 140 23.11 11.09 4.90
CA ASP A 140 24.36 11.70 4.42
C ASP A 140 24.17 13.09 3.75
N GLY A 141 22.94 13.55 3.52
CA GLY A 141 22.64 14.81 2.83
C GLY A 141 22.93 14.80 1.32
N LYS A 142 23.03 13.64 0.69
CA LYS A 142 23.17 13.51 -0.79
C LYS A 142 21.84 13.77 -1.50
N THR A 143 20.75 13.29 -0.90
CA THR A 143 19.36 13.62 -1.21
C THR A 143 18.68 14.15 0.05
N ASP A 144 17.51 14.73 -0.05
CA ASP A 144 16.88 15.44 1.07
C ASP A 144 15.62 14.74 1.56
N VAL A 145 14.88 14.11 0.67
CA VAL A 145 13.60 13.48 0.98
C VAL A 145 13.33 12.26 0.09
N ALA A 146 12.60 11.30 0.63
CA ALA A 146 11.89 10.29 -0.16
C ALA A 146 10.41 10.28 0.24
N ILE A 147 9.55 9.78 -0.64
CA ILE A 147 8.16 9.47 -0.35
C ILE A 147 8.02 7.96 -0.43
N ASP A 148 7.58 7.33 0.66
CA ASP A 148 7.43 5.89 0.69
C ASP A 148 6.28 5.44 1.60
N ASP A 149 5.96 4.14 1.54
CA ASP A 149 4.89 3.50 2.27
C ASP A 149 5.14 3.55 3.78
N GLY A 150 4.31 4.30 4.50
CA GLY A 150 4.43 4.54 5.94
C GLY A 150 4.47 3.27 6.80
N PRO A 151 3.64 2.24 6.55
CA PRO A 151 3.69 0.98 7.30
C PRO A 151 5.04 0.25 7.28
N ILE A 152 5.84 0.46 6.24
CA ILE A 152 7.16 -0.18 6.09
C ILE A 152 8.25 0.63 6.78
N LEU A 153 8.09 1.94 6.84
CA LEU A 153 9.13 2.88 7.20
C LEU A 153 9.74 2.65 8.59
N ASP A 154 8.92 2.64 9.64
CA ASP A 154 9.42 2.51 11.01
C ASP A 154 10.22 1.22 11.19
N THR A 155 9.78 0.15 10.51
CA THR A 155 10.48 -1.14 10.50
C THR A 155 11.84 -1.02 9.81
N LEU A 156 11.90 -0.39 8.63
CA LEU A 156 13.12 -0.28 7.85
C LEU A 156 14.12 0.71 8.47
N ILE A 157 13.67 1.84 8.98
CA ILE A 157 14.54 2.81 9.65
C ILE A 157 15.25 2.14 10.83
N GLY A 158 14.50 1.40 11.68
CA GLY A 158 15.09 0.67 12.81
C GLY A 158 16.02 -0.47 12.37
N GLN A 159 15.66 -1.23 11.31
CA GLN A 159 16.53 -2.29 10.78
C GLN A 159 17.86 -1.77 10.23
N PHE A 160 17.85 -0.56 9.68
CA PHE A 160 19.06 0.08 9.13
C PHE A 160 19.85 0.88 10.16
N GLY A 161 19.33 1.01 11.40
CA GLY A 161 19.98 1.76 12.48
C GLY A 161 20.00 3.27 12.25
N LEU A 162 18.98 3.80 11.55
CA LEU A 162 18.86 5.22 11.17
C LEU A 162 17.78 5.96 11.98
N GLU A 163 17.29 5.37 13.06
CA GLU A 163 16.22 5.93 13.89
C GLU A 163 16.57 7.23 14.61
N ASP A 164 17.86 7.50 14.78
CA ASP A 164 18.33 8.76 15.37
C ASP A 164 18.51 9.87 14.32
N GLU A 165 18.60 9.52 13.04
CA GLU A 165 18.90 10.43 11.93
C GLU A 165 17.68 10.78 11.08
N LEU A 166 16.77 9.80 10.88
CA LEU A 166 15.62 9.94 9.98
C LEU A 166 14.29 9.87 10.72
N VAL A 167 13.28 10.50 10.11
CA VAL A 167 11.89 10.45 10.56
C VAL A 167 10.95 10.35 9.36
N GLY A 168 9.84 9.61 9.54
CA GLY A 168 8.71 9.61 8.63
C GLY A 168 7.61 10.55 9.10
N ASN A 169 7.26 11.53 8.30
CA ASN A 169 6.14 12.44 8.53
C ASN A 169 5.00 12.13 7.56
N THR A 170 3.78 12.00 8.07
CA THR A 170 2.60 11.76 7.23
C THR A 170 2.47 12.88 6.20
N ILE A 171 2.28 12.51 4.93
CA ILE A 171 2.02 13.48 3.88
C ILE A 171 0.62 14.07 4.03
N ASP A 172 0.41 15.26 3.52
CA ASP A 172 -0.90 15.92 3.50
C ASP A 172 -1.86 15.20 2.52
N ALA A 173 -3.17 15.44 2.71
CA ALA A 173 -4.21 14.75 1.93
C ALA A 173 -4.13 15.05 0.42
N ASP A 174 -3.79 16.29 0.04
CA ASP A 174 -3.69 16.68 -1.37
C ASP A 174 -2.49 16.00 -2.04
N THR A 175 -1.35 15.92 -1.34
CA THR A 175 -0.18 15.16 -1.80
C THR A 175 -0.47 13.66 -1.87
N GLN A 176 -1.16 13.08 -0.88
CA GLN A 176 -1.55 11.66 -0.91
C GLN A 176 -2.40 11.35 -2.13
N GLU A 177 -3.43 12.13 -2.39
CA GLU A 177 -4.31 11.97 -3.56
C GLU A 177 -3.54 12.16 -4.87
N PHE A 178 -2.59 13.09 -4.92
CA PHE A 178 -1.80 13.36 -6.12
C PHE A 178 -0.78 12.26 -6.42
N ILE A 179 -0.06 11.77 -5.38
CA ILE A 179 1.03 10.77 -5.54
C ILE A 179 0.48 9.35 -5.65
N SER A 180 -0.55 9.04 -4.88
CA SER A 180 -1.10 7.69 -4.73
C SER A 180 -2.62 7.71 -4.59
N PRO A 181 -3.36 8.13 -5.63
CA PRO A 181 -4.82 8.26 -5.57
C PRO A 181 -5.54 6.94 -5.28
N HIS A 182 -4.90 5.81 -5.56
CA HIS A 182 -5.42 4.46 -5.34
C HIS A 182 -4.55 3.70 -4.35
N ASN A 183 -4.53 4.15 -3.10
CA ASN A 183 -3.71 3.57 -2.03
C ASN A 183 -4.40 2.43 -1.26
N SER A 184 -5.59 2.03 -1.67
CA SER A 184 -6.32 0.91 -1.09
C SER A 184 -5.90 -0.44 -1.65
N THR A 185 -6.04 -1.47 -0.82
CA THR A 185 -5.68 -2.86 -1.14
C THR A 185 -6.92 -3.73 -1.20
N TYR A 186 -6.96 -4.65 -2.16
CA TYR A 186 -8.11 -5.43 -2.54
C TYR A 186 -7.76 -6.92 -2.68
N PHE A 187 -8.74 -7.79 -2.46
CA PHE A 187 -8.73 -9.16 -2.97
C PHE A 187 -9.18 -9.18 -4.43
N LEU A 188 -8.70 -10.16 -5.19
CA LEU A 188 -9.10 -10.35 -6.58
C LEU A 188 -9.78 -11.70 -6.76
N PHE A 189 -10.82 -11.72 -7.61
CA PHE A 189 -11.60 -12.92 -7.94
C PHE A 189 -11.67 -13.11 -9.44
N ALA A 190 -11.86 -14.36 -9.88
CA ALA A 190 -12.11 -14.64 -11.28
C ALA A 190 -13.35 -13.88 -11.79
N LYS A 191 -13.31 -13.41 -13.03
CA LYS A 191 -14.41 -12.63 -13.62
C LYS A 191 -15.46 -13.55 -14.26
N ASP A 192 -16.08 -14.38 -13.41
CA ASP A 192 -17.15 -15.31 -13.74
C ASP A 192 -18.26 -15.31 -12.67
N GLU A 193 -19.28 -16.13 -12.83
CA GLU A 193 -20.40 -16.22 -11.88
C GLU A 193 -19.98 -16.68 -10.50
N LYS A 194 -19.02 -17.62 -10.40
CA LYS A 194 -18.50 -18.14 -9.12
C LYS A 194 -17.70 -17.06 -8.39
N GLY A 195 -16.82 -16.37 -9.10
CA GLY A 195 -16.03 -15.28 -8.53
C GLY A 195 -16.89 -14.10 -8.10
N ALA A 196 -17.94 -13.77 -8.87
CA ALA A 196 -18.89 -12.73 -8.48
C ALA A 196 -19.62 -13.07 -7.18
N ALA A 197 -20.09 -14.31 -7.02
CA ALA A 197 -20.79 -14.78 -5.83
C ALA A 197 -19.86 -14.81 -4.60
N LEU A 198 -18.64 -15.34 -4.77
CA LEU A 198 -17.63 -15.37 -3.68
C LEU A 198 -17.25 -13.96 -3.23
N ARG A 199 -17.03 -13.04 -4.18
CA ARG A 199 -16.75 -11.62 -3.89
C ARG A 199 -17.87 -11.01 -3.03
N GLU A 200 -19.14 -11.21 -3.43
CA GLU A 200 -20.29 -10.65 -2.70
C GLU A 200 -20.34 -11.14 -1.24
N ASP A 201 -20.06 -12.42 -1.00
CA ASP A 201 -20.02 -12.98 0.34
C ASP A 201 -18.81 -12.47 1.13
N VAL A 202 -17.63 -12.40 0.51
CA VAL A 202 -16.42 -11.85 1.12
C VAL A 202 -16.61 -10.37 1.46
N ASP A 203 -17.21 -9.57 0.59
CA ASP A 203 -17.48 -8.15 0.84
C ASP A 203 -18.43 -7.95 2.04
N LYS A 204 -19.48 -8.78 2.17
CA LYS A 204 -20.38 -8.74 3.34
C LYS A 204 -19.62 -9.07 4.63
N ALA A 205 -18.83 -10.13 4.63
CA ALA A 205 -18.04 -10.55 5.78
C ALA A 205 -16.95 -9.51 6.14
N LEU A 206 -16.34 -8.87 5.16
CA LEU A 206 -15.40 -7.77 5.37
C LEU A 206 -16.06 -6.59 6.09
N ILE A 207 -17.27 -6.21 5.70
CA ILE A 207 -18.05 -5.17 6.39
C ILE A 207 -18.35 -5.61 7.84
N GLU A 208 -18.67 -6.89 8.08
CA GLU A 208 -18.93 -7.40 9.42
C GLU A 208 -17.69 -7.27 10.32
N ILE A 209 -16.51 -7.76 9.87
CA ILE A 209 -15.27 -7.68 10.67
C ILE A 209 -14.75 -6.24 10.83
N LYS A 210 -15.10 -5.32 9.91
CA LYS A 210 -14.86 -3.90 10.11
C LYS A 210 -15.75 -3.33 11.21
N ASN A 211 -17.05 -3.62 11.17
CA ASN A 211 -18.03 -3.09 12.11
C ASN A 211 -17.85 -3.62 13.54
N ASP A 212 -17.38 -4.87 13.70
CA ASP A 212 -17.13 -5.47 15.01
C ASP A 212 -15.73 -5.12 15.58
N GLY A 213 -14.90 -4.39 14.82
CA GLY A 213 -13.57 -3.93 15.22
C GLY A 213 -12.44 -4.89 14.93
N THR A 214 -12.71 -6.13 14.49
CA THR A 214 -11.70 -7.16 14.19
C THR A 214 -10.68 -6.67 13.15
N LEU A 215 -11.15 -6.00 12.09
CA LEU A 215 -10.28 -5.44 11.05
C LEU A 215 -9.30 -4.42 11.63
N ALA A 216 -9.79 -3.47 12.44
CA ALA A 216 -8.98 -2.44 13.08
C ALA A 216 -7.95 -3.05 14.05
N GLU A 217 -8.31 -4.09 14.82
CA GLU A 217 -7.39 -4.80 15.72
C GLU A 217 -6.26 -5.47 14.92
N ILE A 218 -6.58 -6.19 13.84
CA ILE A 218 -5.57 -6.83 12.99
C ILE A 218 -4.63 -5.77 12.39
N LEU A 219 -5.17 -4.72 11.78
CA LEU A 219 -4.37 -3.69 11.14
C LEU A 219 -3.48 -2.95 12.15
N THR A 220 -4.01 -2.60 13.32
CA THR A 220 -3.24 -1.98 14.40
C THR A 220 -2.11 -2.88 14.91
N LYS A 221 -2.34 -4.18 15.02
CA LYS A 221 -1.31 -5.17 15.39
C LYS A 221 -0.11 -5.14 14.46
N TYR A 222 -0.35 -5.04 13.15
CA TYR A 222 0.72 -5.10 12.13
C TYR A 222 1.34 -3.76 11.78
N PHE A 223 0.57 -2.66 11.88
CA PHE A 223 0.97 -1.34 11.38
C PHE A 223 1.04 -0.26 12.47
N GLY A 224 0.80 -0.63 13.72
CA GLY A 224 0.84 0.30 14.85
C GLY A 224 -0.34 1.29 14.90
N LYS A 225 -1.18 1.31 13.88
CA LYS A 225 -2.39 2.14 13.78
C LYS A 225 -3.48 1.46 12.96
N ASP A 226 -4.72 1.89 13.14
CA ASP A 226 -5.84 1.47 12.31
C ASP A 226 -5.71 2.09 10.90
N THR A 227 -5.57 1.24 9.90
CA THR A 227 -5.56 1.59 8.48
C THR A 227 -6.77 0.99 7.75
N SER A 228 -7.88 0.79 8.45
CA SER A 228 -9.15 0.35 7.86
C SER A 228 -9.64 1.41 6.86
N PRO A 229 -10.24 1.00 5.75
CA PRO A 229 -10.86 1.91 4.80
C PRO A 229 -11.96 2.75 5.46
N ALA A 230 -12.15 3.98 5.00
CA ALA A 230 -13.27 4.80 5.46
C ALA A 230 -14.62 4.19 5.05
N ASP A 231 -15.71 4.54 5.76
CA ASP A 231 -17.05 3.99 5.45
C ASP A 231 -17.52 4.36 4.04
N ASP A 232 -17.06 5.49 3.51
CA ASP A 232 -17.39 5.93 2.15
C ASP A 232 -16.71 5.05 1.09
N ASP A 233 -15.52 4.54 1.36
CA ASP A 233 -14.76 3.65 0.46
C ASP A 233 -15.40 2.26 0.34
N LEU A 234 -16.23 1.87 1.33
CA LEU A 234 -16.94 0.60 1.36
C LEU A 234 -18.32 0.62 0.67
N LYS A 235 -18.70 1.75 0.06
CA LYS A 235 -20.02 1.89 -0.59
C LYS A 235 -20.05 1.41 -2.03
N ALA A 236 -18.90 1.32 -2.66
CA ALA A 236 -18.79 0.86 -4.04
C ALA A 236 -17.47 0.11 -4.25
N THR A 237 -17.55 -1.05 -4.91
CA THR A 237 -16.36 -1.65 -5.50
C THR A 237 -15.89 -0.79 -6.66
N PRO A 238 -14.58 -0.59 -6.84
CA PRO A 238 -14.07 -0.07 -8.10
C PRO A 238 -14.52 -1.01 -9.23
N ASN A 239 -15.17 -0.47 -10.23
CA ASN A 239 -15.65 -1.25 -11.41
C ASN A 239 -14.91 -0.80 -12.65
#